data_9e57109f35cdc0c32f8d00f45e53ff62
#
_entry.id   9e57109f35cdc0c32f8d00f45e53ff62
#
_cell.length_a   1.000
_cell.length_b   1.000
_cell.length_c   1.000
_cell.angle_alpha   90.00
_cell.angle_beta   90.00
_cell.angle_gamma   90.00
#
_symmetry.space_group_name_H-M   'P 1'
#
loop_
_entity.id
_entity.type
_entity.pdbx_description
1 polymer ?
#
loop_
_entity_poly.entity_id
_entity_poly.type
_entity_poly.pdbx_seq_one_letter_code
_entity_poly.pdbx_strand_id
1 'polypeptide(L)'
;MTSELRFTILGCGSSGGVPRLGGHWGACDPENPRNRRRRCSLLVERETPDGITAVLIDTSPDMRAQLLDAGIGRLDAVAWTHAHADHTHGLDDLRQIVFNTRERLNVWADGDTQSDLLSRFAYAFVQPKDSPYPPILNLNTINGPFTIDGAGGPITLTPFDVGHGSIDALGFRIGDLAYLPDVITIPDASWDHLADLDCWILDALRRTPHPTHAHLDLALEWIERAEPRRAILTNMHIDLDFAEVASETPDHITPAHDGMVIRYAI
;
A
#
# COMPACT_ATOMS: atom_id res chain seq x y z
N MET A 1 -7.67 -23.75 -13.80
CA MET A 1 -7.48 -22.31 -13.51
C MET A 1 -6.00 -22.04 -13.65
N THR A 2 -5.63 -20.96 -14.30
CA THR A 2 -4.22 -20.55 -14.40
C THR A 2 -3.81 -19.89 -13.09
N SER A 3 -2.63 -20.24 -12.57
CA SER A 3 -2.09 -19.59 -11.37
C SER A 3 -1.68 -18.15 -11.69
N GLU A 4 -2.00 -17.21 -10.80
CA GLU A 4 -1.64 -15.79 -10.96
C GLU A 4 -1.22 -15.15 -9.65
N LEU A 5 -0.34 -14.13 -9.76
CA LEU A 5 -0.07 -13.16 -8.71
C LEU A 5 -0.74 -11.85 -9.11
N ARG A 6 -1.66 -11.36 -8.28
CA ARG A 6 -2.49 -10.19 -8.54
C ARG A 6 -2.24 -9.11 -7.52
N PHE A 7 -2.07 -7.88 -8.01
CA PHE A 7 -1.93 -6.68 -7.19
C PHE A 7 -3.11 -5.76 -7.49
N THR A 8 -3.86 -5.38 -6.45
CA THR A 8 -4.98 -4.46 -6.58
C THR A 8 -4.70 -3.20 -5.77
N ILE A 9 -4.59 -2.05 -6.43
CA ILE A 9 -4.46 -0.75 -5.78
C ILE A 9 -5.83 -0.39 -5.20
N LEU A 10 -6.00 -0.55 -3.88
CA LEU A 10 -7.27 -0.30 -3.21
C LEU A 10 -7.56 1.18 -3.00
N GLY A 11 -6.50 1.98 -2.95
CA GLY A 11 -6.54 3.42 -2.88
C GLY A 11 -5.21 4.01 -3.31
N CYS A 12 -5.24 5.16 -3.97
CA CYS A 12 -4.07 5.82 -4.55
C CYS A 12 -4.03 7.33 -4.29
N GLY A 13 -4.82 7.82 -3.35
CA GLY A 13 -4.86 9.21 -2.96
C GLY A 13 -4.03 9.50 -1.71
N SER A 14 -3.58 10.75 -1.60
CA SER A 14 -2.86 11.27 -0.44
C SER A 14 -3.71 11.20 0.85
N SER A 15 -3.12 11.58 1.98
CA SER A 15 -3.75 11.53 3.32
C SER A 15 -5.14 12.18 3.39
N GLY A 16 -5.41 13.20 2.57
CA GLY A 16 -6.73 13.86 2.48
C GLY A 16 -7.73 13.16 1.57
N GLY A 17 -7.31 12.20 0.75
CA GLY A 17 -8.10 11.62 -0.32
C GLY A 17 -8.48 12.62 -1.42
N VAL A 18 -9.16 12.15 -2.46
CA VAL A 18 -9.74 13.00 -3.53
C VAL A 18 -11.19 12.56 -3.75
N PRO A 19 -12.21 13.47 -3.61
CA PRO A 19 -12.09 14.83 -3.12
C PRO A 19 -11.71 14.90 -1.64
N ARG A 20 -11.18 16.02 -1.20
CA ARG A 20 -11.00 16.32 0.21
C ARG A 20 -12.35 16.57 0.89
N LEU A 21 -12.38 16.46 2.23
CA LEU A 21 -13.56 16.80 3.01
C LEU A 21 -14.10 18.20 2.63
N GLY A 22 -15.43 18.29 2.49
CA GLY A 22 -16.08 19.50 1.96
C GLY A 22 -16.26 19.48 0.42
N GLY A 23 -15.86 18.38 -0.25
CA GLY A 23 -16.06 18.22 -1.70
C GLY A 23 -15.05 18.98 -2.55
N HIS A 24 -13.83 19.22 -2.04
CA HIS A 24 -12.79 19.94 -2.75
C HIS A 24 -12.01 19.01 -3.68
N TRP A 25 -12.17 19.19 -4.99
CA TRP A 25 -11.52 18.41 -6.05
C TRP A 25 -10.20 19.01 -6.55
N GLY A 26 -9.92 20.30 -6.24
CA GLY A 26 -8.74 20.99 -6.74
C GLY A 26 -8.77 21.11 -8.27
N ALA A 27 -7.73 20.62 -8.94
CA ALA A 27 -7.64 20.55 -10.39
C ALA A 27 -8.31 19.28 -10.98
N CYS A 28 -8.66 18.31 -10.14
CA CYS A 28 -9.23 17.04 -10.60
C CYS A 28 -10.67 17.23 -11.10
N ASP A 29 -10.98 16.71 -12.29
CA ASP A 29 -12.33 16.67 -12.84
C ASP A 29 -13.23 15.75 -11.99
N PRO A 30 -14.32 16.27 -11.36
CA PRO A 30 -15.22 15.46 -10.54
C PRO A 30 -16.03 14.42 -11.34
N GLU A 31 -16.19 14.61 -12.65
CA GLU A 31 -16.92 13.68 -13.53
C GLU A 31 -16.06 12.50 -13.97
N ASN A 32 -14.74 12.59 -13.84
CA ASN A 32 -13.86 11.46 -14.10
C ASN A 32 -13.74 10.56 -12.85
N PRO A 33 -14.32 9.34 -12.87
CA PRO A 33 -14.34 8.46 -11.69
C PRO A 33 -12.93 8.03 -11.24
N ARG A 34 -11.92 8.10 -12.13
CA ARG A 34 -10.52 7.78 -11.80
C ARG A 34 -9.87 8.83 -10.90
N ASN A 35 -10.47 10.00 -10.76
CA ASN A 35 -10.02 11.05 -9.83
C ASN A 35 -10.54 10.84 -8.41
N ARG A 36 -11.52 9.95 -8.20
CA ARG A 36 -11.96 9.60 -6.85
C ARG A 36 -10.96 8.62 -6.24
N ARG A 37 -10.19 9.10 -5.27
CA ARG A 37 -9.07 8.36 -4.69
C ARG A 37 -9.20 8.25 -3.18
N ARG A 38 -9.26 7.04 -2.66
CA ARG A 38 -9.10 6.71 -1.24
C ARG A 38 -7.63 6.71 -0.86
N ARG A 39 -7.31 6.70 0.45
CA ARG A 39 -5.94 6.65 0.95
C ARG A 39 -5.25 5.38 0.52
N CYS A 40 -3.91 5.46 0.41
CA CYS A 40 -3.09 4.38 -0.12
C CYS A 40 -3.28 3.05 0.62
N SER A 41 -3.43 1.99 -0.14
CA SER A 41 -3.38 0.59 0.31
C SER A 41 -3.25 -0.32 -0.91
N LEU A 42 -2.52 -1.43 -0.77
CA LEU A 42 -2.32 -2.43 -1.83
C LEU A 42 -2.73 -3.80 -1.32
N LEU A 43 -3.56 -4.50 -2.09
CA LEU A 43 -3.88 -5.91 -1.88
C LEU A 43 -3.04 -6.76 -2.83
N VAL A 44 -2.36 -7.76 -2.27
CA VAL A 44 -1.56 -8.75 -3.02
C VAL A 44 -2.20 -10.11 -2.84
N GLU A 45 -2.56 -10.76 -3.95
CA GLU A 45 -3.20 -12.07 -3.94
C GLU A 45 -2.43 -13.03 -4.85
N ARG A 46 -2.12 -14.19 -4.31
CA ARG A 46 -1.64 -15.34 -5.10
C ARG A 46 -2.75 -16.35 -5.21
N GLU A 47 -3.26 -16.55 -6.42
CA GLU A 47 -4.33 -17.49 -6.71
C GLU A 47 -3.78 -18.71 -7.46
N THR A 48 -4.14 -19.90 -6.97
CA THR A 48 -3.81 -21.19 -7.58
C THR A 48 -5.04 -22.11 -7.51
N PRO A 49 -5.02 -23.30 -8.15
CA PRO A 49 -6.11 -24.29 -7.98
C PRO A 49 -6.36 -24.71 -6.52
N ASP A 50 -5.35 -24.57 -5.65
CA ASP A 50 -5.43 -24.97 -4.24
C ASP A 50 -6.06 -23.88 -3.34
N GLY A 51 -6.16 -22.63 -3.84
CA GLY A 51 -6.79 -21.53 -3.12
C GLY A 51 -6.12 -20.18 -3.36
N ILE A 52 -6.35 -19.25 -2.43
CA ILE A 52 -5.81 -17.88 -2.47
C ILE A 52 -5.02 -17.61 -1.20
N THR A 53 -3.85 -17.00 -1.37
CA THR A 53 -3.11 -16.31 -0.31
C THR A 53 -3.29 -14.81 -0.51
N ALA A 54 -3.76 -14.09 0.51
CA ALA A 54 -4.07 -12.66 0.43
C ALA A 54 -3.33 -11.86 1.49
N VAL A 55 -2.56 -10.86 1.06
CA VAL A 55 -1.77 -9.95 1.91
C VAL A 55 -2.22 -8.51 1.65
N LEU A 56 -2.55 -7.79 2.72
CA LEU A 56 -2.86 -6.36 2.66
C LEU A 56 -1.62 -5.55 3.06
N ILE A 57 -1.24 -4.57 2.27
CA ILE A 57 -0.23 -3.57 2.62
C ILE A 57 -0.95 -2.28 2.97
N ASP A 58 -0.77 -1.84 4.21
CA ASP A 58 -1.40 -0.71 4.87
C ASP A 58 -2.92 -0.85 5.09
N THR A 59 -3.36 -0.47 6.29
CA THR A 59 -4.75 -0.42 6.72
C THR A 59 -5.23 1.02 6.75
N SER A 60 -5.53 1.57 5.58
CA SER A 60 -5.98 2.95 5.49
C SER A 60 -7.31 3.17 6.24
N PRO A 61 -7.67 4.40 6.62
CA PRO A 61 -8.99 4.70 7.19
C PRO A 61 -10.16 4.31 6.27
N ASP A 62 -9.90 4.08 4.98
CA ASP A 62 -10.89 3.64 3.99
C ASP A 62 -10.96 2.10 3.86
N MET A 63 -10.14 1.35 4.60
CA MET A 63 -9.94 -0.10 4.44
C MET A 63 -11.25 -0.88 4.36
N ARG A 64 -12.23 -0.56 5.22
CA ARG A 64 -13.52 -1.24 5.20
C ARG A 64 -14.21 -1.13 3.84
N ALA A 65 -14.28 0.07 3.27
CA ALA A 65 -14.88 0.28 1.95
C ALA A 65 -14.04 -0.36 0.84
N GLN A 66 -12.71 -0.26 0.95
CA GLN A 66 -11.76 -0.84 0.01
C GLN A 66 -11.91 -2.37 -0.08
N LEU A 67 -11.96 -3.06 1.06
CA LEU A 67 -12.11 -4.53 1.09
C LEU A 67 -13.50 -4.99 0.66
N LEU A 68 -14.56 -4.22 0.97
CA LEU A 68 -15.92 -4.51 0.49
C LEU A 68 -16.00 -4.42 -1.03
N ASP A 69 -15.44 -3.38 -1.63
CA ASP A 69 -15.42 -3.19 -3.09
C ASP A 69 -14.57 -4.28 -3.79
N ALA A 70 -13.48 -4.72 -3.14
CA ALA A 70 -12.65 -5.82 -3.63
C ALA A 70 -13.23 -7.22 -3.37
N GLY A 71 -14.33 -7.33 -2.60
CA GLY A 71 -14.95 -8.61 -2.24
C GLY A 71 -14.14 -9.44 -1.26
N ILE A 72 -13.27 -8.81 -0.45
CA ILE A 72 -12.35 -9.47 0.47
C ILE A 72 -12.96 -9.59 1.86
N GLY A 73 -13.09 -10.82 2.33
CA GLY A 73 -13.53 -11.15 3.70
C GLY A 73 -12.53 -11.98 4.49
N ARG A 74 -11.36 -12.30 3.90
CA ARG A 74 -10.25 -13.06 4.49
C ARG A 74 -8.92 -12.43 4.07
N LEU A 75 -7.98 -12.36 5.01
CA LEU A 75 -6.57 -12.03 4.77
C LEU A 75 -5.71 -13.06 5.50
N ASP A 76 -4.56 -13.40 4.94
CA ASP A 76 -3.56 -14.25 5.57
C ASP A 76 -2.53 -13.39 6.34
N ALA A 77 -2.33 -12.14 5.90
CA ALA A 77 -1.44 -11.20 6.56
C ALA A 77 -1.78 -9.74 6.30
N VAL A 78 -1.24 -8.86 7.16
CA VAL A 78 -1.09 -7.42 6.92
C VAL A 78 0.37 -7.03 7.10
N ALA A 79 0.89 -6.14 6.25
CA ALA A 79 2.18 -5.49 6.44
C ALA A 79 1.99 -3.96 6.40
N TRP A 80 2.72 -3.22 7.23
CA TRP A 80 2.69 -1.76 7.21
C TRP A 80 3.99 -1.19 6.65
N THR A 81 3.85 -0.16 5.82
CA THR A 81 4.97 0.62 5.31
C THR A 81 5.54 1.55 6.39
N HIS A 82 4.68 2.19 7.16
CA HIS A 82 5.03 3.10 8.25
C HIS A 82 3.79 3.44 9.12
N ALA A 83 3.98 4.26 10.16
CA ALA A 83 2.98 4.49 11.20
C ALA A 83 2.02 5.66 10.97
N HIS A 84 2.04 6.36 9.83
CA HIS A 84 1.14 7.49 9.61
C HIS A 84 -0.34 7.05 9.63
N ALA A 85 -1.21 7.98 10.00
CA ALA A 85 -2.62 7.73 10.26
C ALA A 85 -3.38 7.22 9.03
N ASP A 86 -3.05 7.73 7.86
CA ASP A 86 -3.65 7.33 6.58
C ASP A 86 -3.24 5.93 6.12
N HIS A 87 -2.20 5.34 6.73
CA HIS A 87 -1.74 3.97 6.51
C HIS A 87 -2.16 2.99 7.62
N THR A 88 -2.58 3.48 8.80
CA THR A 88 -2.79 2.61 9.97
C THR A 88 -4.17 2.67 10.60
N HIS A 89 -4.95 3.76 10.42
CA HIS A 89 -6.14 3.98 11.22
C HIS A 89 -7.38 3.15 10.84
N GLY A 90 -7.31 2.33 9.80
CA GLY A 90 -8.31 1.29 9.51
C GLY A 90 -8.07 -0.03 10.25
N LEU A 91 -7.01 -0.12 11.08
CA LEU A 91 -6.60 -1.32 11.78
C LEU A 91 -7.74 -1.99 12.56
N ASP A 92 -8.65 -1.24 13.19
CA ASP A 92 -9.74 -1.83 13.99
C ASP A 92 -10.73 -2.63 13.14
N ASP A 93 -10.91 -2.33 11.88
CA ASP A 93 -11.76 -3.10 10.96
C ASP A 93 -11.20 -4.50 10.64
N LEU A 94 -9.92 -4.78 10.95
CA LEU A 94 -9.35 -6.15 10.90
C LEU A 94 -10.06 -7.10 11.87
N ARG A 95 -10.76 -6.57 12.87
CA ARG A 95 -11.61 -7.36 13.78
C ARG A 95 -12.61 -8.23 13.00
N GLN A 96 -13.21 -7.69 11.92
CA GLN A 96 -14.15 -8.45 11.12
C GLN A 96 -13.47 -9.58 10.34
N ILE A 97 -12.24 -9.39 9.87
CA ILE A 97 -11.44 -10.46 9.25
C ILE A 97 -11.21 -11.61 10.27
N VAL A 98 -10.80 -11.24 11.50
CA VAL A 98 -10.60 -12.23 12.59
C VAL A 98 -11.91 -12.94 12.96
N PHE A 99 -13.05 -12.27 12.95
CA PHE A 99 -14.35 -12.91 13.19
C PHE A 99 -14.73 -13.89 12.06
N ASN A 100 -14.41 -13.56 10.81
CA ASN A 100 -14.68 -14.43 9.66
C ASN A 100 -13.80 -15.69 9.68
N THR A 101 -12.51 -15.55 10.03
CA THR A 101 -11.54 -16.66 10.03
C THR A 101 -11.53 -17.44 11.35
N ARG A 102 -11.93 -16.79 12.47
CA ARG A 102 -11.84 -17.28 13.85
C ARG A 102 -10.40 -17.51 14.33
N GLU A 103 -9.46 -16.87 13.69
CA GLU A 103 -8.03 -16.92 13.98
C GLU A 103 -7.47 -15.51 14.11
N ARG A 104 -6.48 -15.32 15.00
CA ARG A 104 -5.76 -14.05 15.04
C ARG A 104 -5.00 -13.83 13.76
N LEU A 105 -5.08 -12.62 13.24
CA LEU A 105 -4.39 -12.26 12.02
C LEU A 105 -2.91 -11.96 12.31
N ASN A 106 -2.01 -12.56 11.55
CA ASN A 106 -0.60 -12.23 11.60
C ASN A 106 -0.34 -10.90 10.88
N VAL A 107 0.44 -10.02 11.52
CA VAL A 107 0.74 -8.70 10.99
C VAL A 107 2.22 -8.38 11.15
N TRP A 108 2.78 -7.59 10.23
CA TRP A 108 4.19 -7.26 10.16
C TRP A 108 4.42 -5.75 10.13
N ALA A 109 5.36 -5.28 10.93
CA ALA A 109 5.85 -3.91 10.94
C ALA A 109 7.30 -3.86 11.41
N ASP A 110 8.03 -2.81 11.06
CA ASP A 110 9.34 -2.52 11.65
C ASP A 110 9.22 -2.09 13.12
N GLY A 111 10.35 -1.92 13.81
CA GLY A 111 10.36 -1.63 15.25
C GLY A 111 9.71 -0.29 15.62
N ASP A 112 9.90 0.74 14.81
CA ASP A 112 9.36 2.09 15.05
C ASP A 112 7.85 2.11 14.79
N THR A 113 7.41 1.53 13.70
CA THR A 113 5.98 1.36 13.39
C THR A 113 5.28 0.52 14.46
N GLN A 114 5.91 -0.57 14.97
CA GLN A 114 5.35 -1.36 16.06
C GLN A 114 5.14 -0.53 17.33
N SER A 115 6.12 0.31 17.69
CA SER A 115 6.03 1.19 18.86
C SER A 115 4.81 2.11 18.77
N ASP A 116 4.62 2.72 17.61
CA ASP A 116 3.48 3.58 17.35
C ASP A 116 2.14 2.83 17.33
N LEU A 117 2.08 1.66 16.69
CA LEU A 117 0.88 0.82 16.67
C LEU A 117 0.48 0.37 18.08
N LEU A 118 1.44 -0.06 18.90
CA LEU A 118 1.20 -0.45 20.29
C LEU A 118 0.76 0.73 21.14
N SER A 119 1.29 1.93 20.90
CA SER A 119 0.87 3.15 21.60
C SER A 119 -0.58 3.54 21.29
N ARG A 120 -1.00 3.42 20.03
CA ARG A 120 -2.33 3.88 19.57
C ARG A 120 -3.40 2.80 19.67
N PHE A 121 -3.05 1.53 19.42
CA PHE A 121 -3.96 0.39 19.25
C PHE A 121 -3.60 -0.81 20.13
N ALA A 122 -3.04 -0.59 21.33
CA ALA A 122 -2.58 -1.66 22.22
C ALA A 122 -3.61 -2.80 22.39
N TYR A 123 -4.89 -2.48 22.44
CA TYR A 123 -5.99 -3.45 22.63
C TYR A 123 -6.10 -4.49 21.50
N ALA A 124 -5.60 -4.17 20.31
CA ALA A 124 -5.62 -5.09 19.19
C ALA A 124 -4.54 -6.19 19.31
N PHE A 125 -3.46 -5.92 20.04
CA PHE A 125 -2.28 -6.77 20.20
C PHE A 125 -2.17 -7.44 21.56
N VAL A 126 -2.63 -6.75 22.61
CA VAL A 126 -2.51 -7.20 24.00
C VAL A 126 -3.87 -7.12 24.66
N GLN A 127 -4.30 -8.19 25.34
CA GLN A 127 -5.56 -8.18 26.06
C GLN A 127 -5.45 -7.20 27.24
N PRO A 128 -6.30 -6.15 27.29
CA PRO A 128 -6.32 -5.26 28.45
C PRO A 128 -6.71 -6.03 29.71
N LYS A 129 -6.15 -5.62 30.86
CA LYS A 129 -6.51 -6.21 32.15
C LYS A 129 -8.02 -6.12 32.36
N ASP A 130 -8.62 -7.22 32.79
CA ASP A 130 -10.05 -7.38 33.07
C ASP A 130 -10.96 -7.22 31.82
N SER A 131 -10.43 -7.21 30.59
CA SER A 131 -11.20 -7.18 29.35
C SER A 131 -11.67 -8.61 28.99
N PRO A 132 -12.95 -8.81 28.61
CA PRO A 132 -13.42 -10.08 28.06
C PRO A 132 -12.99 -10.31 26.61
N TYR A 133 -12.43 -9.27 25.96
CA TYR A 133 -12.07 -9.36 24.53
C TYR A 133 -10.59 -9.71 24.38
N PRO A 134 -10.28 -10.83 23.71
CA PRO A 134 -8.90 -11.19 23.39
C PRO A 134 -8.34 -10.26 22.32
N PRO A 135 -6.99 -10.16 22.22
CA PRO A 135 -6.36 -9.46 21.09
C PRO A 135 -6.68 -10.15 19.77
N ILE A 136 -6.72 -9.37 18.71
CA ILE A 136 -7.08 -9.82 17.36
C ILE A 136 -5.88 -10.02 16.45
N LEU A 137 -4.72 -9.46 16.79
CA LEU A 137 -3.52 -9.46 15.95
C LEU A 137 -2.34 -10.16 16.66
N ASN A 138 -1.50 -10.82 15.84
CA ASN A 138 -0.18 -11.32 16.23
C ASN A 138 0.87 -10.44 15.53
N LEU A 139 1.64 -9.68 16.30
CA LEU A 139 2.63 -8.74 15.79
C LEU A 139 3.96 -9.45 15.52
N ASN A 140 4.46 -9.33 14.30
CA ASN A 140 5.75 -9.83 13.85
C ASN A 140 6.65 -8.66 13.45
N THR A 141 7.96 -8.78 13.69
CA THR A 141 8.92 -7.73 13.34
C THR A 141 9.50 -7.95 11.95
N ILE A 142 9.50 -6.89 11.14
CA ILE A 142 10.21 -6.86 9.85
C ILE A 142 11.68 -6.55 10.14
N ASN A 143 12.58 -7.51 9.82
CA ASN A 143 14.03 -7.38 9.93
C ASN A 143 14.75 -7.76 8.62
N GLY A 144 14.02 -7.87 7.52
CA GLY A 144 14.48 -8.32 6.21
C GLY A 144 13.35 -9.03 5.46
N PRO A 145 13.64 -9.74 4.37
CA PRO A 145 12.63 -10.47 3.62
C PRO A 145 11.85 -11.46 4.48
N PHE A 146 10.54 -11.50 4.29
CA PHE A 146 9.64 -12.43 4.98
C PHE A 146 8.61 -13.02 4.02
N THR A 147 8.13 -14.21 4.34
CA THR A 147 7.19 -14.95 3.50
C THR A 147 5.89 -15.21 4.25
N ILE A 148 4.79 -14.99 3.57
CA ILE A 148 3.44 -15.30 4.03
C ILE A 148 2.98 -16.56 3.32
N ASP A 149 2.69 -17.59 4.10
CA ASP A 149 2.12 -18.82 3.61
C ASP A 149 0.59 -18.77 3.66
N GLY A 150 -0.06 -19.33 2.65
CA GLY A 150 -1.51 -19.44 2.54
C GLY A 150 -1.92 -20.49 1.51
N ALA A 151 -3.21 -20.67 1.29
CA ALA A 151 -3.74 -21.71 0.42
C ALA A 151 -3.31 -21.55 -1.06
N GLY A 152 -3.07 -20.33 -1.52
CA GLY A 152 -2.56 -20.04 -2.87
C GLY A 152 -1.04 -20.21 -3.03
N GLY A 153 -0.34 -20.62 -1.95
CA GLY A 153 1.12 -20.72 -1.90
C GLY A 153 1.79 -19.43 -1.38
N PRO A 154 3.13 -19.42 -1.25
CA PRO A 154 3.86 -18.37 -0.57
C PRO A 154 3.88 -17.04 -1.34
N ILE A 155 3.78 -15.93 -0.61
CA ILE A 155 4.08 -14.56 -1.07
C ILE A 155 5.25 -14.05 -0.25
N THR A 156 6.37 -13.72 -0.91
CA THR A 156 7.55 -13.13 -0.25
C THR A 156 7.57 -11.63 -0.46
N LEU A 157 7.68 -10.88 0.64
CA LEU A 157 7.88 -9.43 0.65
C LEU A 157 9.33 -9.14 1.02
N THR A 158 10.02 -8.38 0.18
CA THR A 158 11.37 -7.88 0.45
C THR A 158 11.27 -6.40 0.78
N PRO A 159 11.42 -6.01 2.06
CA PRO A 159 11.39 -4.62 2.48
C PRO A 159 12.68 -3.91 2.07
N PHE A 160 12.58 -2.61 1.84
CA PHE A 160 13.72 -1.70 1.70
C PHE A 160 13.39 -0.34 2.31
N ASP A 161 14.39 0.27 2.95
CA ASP A 161 14.23 1.51 3.68
C ASP A 161 14.24 2.72 2.74
N VAL A 162 13.38 3.70 3.05
CA VAL A 162 13.35 5.00 2.37
C VAL A 162 13.10 6.12 3.38
N GLY A 163 13.62 7.31 3.09
CA GLY A 163 13.36 8.49 3.93
C GLY A 163 11.99 9.10 3.60
N HIS A 164 11.22 9.38 4.65
CA HIS A 164 9.91 10.03 4.57
C HIS A 164 9.84 11.23 5.53
N GLY A 165 10.68 12.23 5.27
CA GLY A 165 10.79 13.43 6.11
C GLY A 165 11.49 13.17 7.42
N SER A 166 10.78 13.24 8.55
CA SER A 166 11.34 13.01 9.89
C SER A 166 11.32 11.56 10.34
N ILE A 167 10.73 10.67 9.54
CA ILE A 167 10.66 9.23 9.79
C ILE A 167 11.18 8.47 8.57
N ASP A 168 11.51 7.21 8.77
CA ASP A 168 11.72 6.27 7.69
C ASP A 168 10.41 5.53 7.38
N ALA A 169 10.28 5.06 6.14
CA ALA A 169 9.20 4.22 5.67
C ALA A 169 9.76 3.02 4.91
N LEU A 170 8.97 1.98 4.74
CA LEU A 170 9.34 0.81 3.95
C LEU A 170 8.68 0.84 2.57
N GLY A 171 9.50 0.59 1.55
CA GLY A 171 9.03 0.03 0.29
C GLY A 171 9.01 -1.50 0.35
N PHE A 172 8.20 -2.12 -0.48
CA PHE A 172 8.16 -3.58 -0.61
C PHE A 172 8.39 -4.01 -2.05
N ARG A 173 9.38 -4.88 -2.29
CA ARG A 173 9.51 -5.62 -3.55
C ARG A 173 8.83 -6.99 -3.40
N ILE A 174 7.97 -7.34 -4.36
CA ILE A 174 7.23 -8.60 -4.41
C ILE A 174 7.37 -9.15 -5.83
N GLY A 175 8.28 -10.09 -6.02
CA GLY A 175 8.69 -10.54 -7.36
C GLY A 175 9.28 -9.38 -8.17
N ASP A 176 8.70 -9.10 -9.33
CA ASP A 176 9.14 -8.04 -10.25
C ASP A 176 8.35 -6.73 -10.11
N LEU A 177 7.55 -6.59 -9.03
CA LEU A 177 6.85 -5.37 -8.70
C LEU A 177 7.41 -4.76 -7.41
N ALA A 178 7.61 -3.43 -7.39
CA ALA A 178 7.87 -2.66 -6.18
C ALA A 178 6.70 -1.73 -5.87
N TYR A 179 6.36 -1.61 -4.57
CA TYR A 179 5.35 -0.68 -4.04
C TYR A 179 6.01 0.27 -3.04
N LEU A 180 5.92 1.56 -3.32
CA LEU A 180 6.55 2.63 -2.55
C LEU A 180 5.61 3.84 -2.50
N PRO A 181 4.62 3.84 -1.57
CA PRO A 181 3.56 4.86 -1.55
C PRO A 181 4.02 6.21 -0.99
N ASP A 182 5.00 6.23 -0.08
CA ASP A 182 5.44 7.44 0.63
C ASP A 182 6.97 7.50 0.65
N VAL A 183 7.55 8.52 -0.01
CA VAL A 183 9.00 8.67 -0.09
C VAL A 183 9.42 10.09 -0.48
N ILE A 184 10.51 10.59 0.12
CA ILE A 184 11.20 11.81 -0.33
C ILE A 184 12.67 11.56 -0.67
N THR A 185 13.28 10.51 -0.12
CA THR A 185 14.65 10.13 -0.43
C THR A 185 14.79 8.61 -0.50
N ILE A 186 15.53 8.15 -1.49
CA ILE A 186 15.87 6.74 -1.67
C ILE A 186 17.36 6.59 -1.40
N PRO A 187 17.78 5.94 -0.28
CA PRO A 187 19.17 5.66 0.01
C PRO A 187 19.84 4.81 -1.08
N ASP A 188 21.14 4.96 -1.28
CA ASP A 188 21.86 4.22 -2.33
C ASP A 188 21.70 2.69 -2.21
N ALA A 189 21.69 2.16 -0.99
CA ALA A 189 21.47 0.73 -0.73
C ALA A 189 20.06 0.23 -1.16
N SER A 190 19.08 1.11 -1.23
CA SER A 190 17.70 0.74 -1.58
C SER A 190 17.46 0.69 -3.09
N TRP A 191 18.35 1.30 -3.90
CA TRP A 191 18.23 1.27 -5.36
C TRP A 191 18.39 -0.12 -5.96
N ASP A 192 19.13 -1.02 -5.30
CA ASP A 192 19.28 -2.41 -5.76
C ASP A 192 17.94 -3.17 -5.77
N HIS A 193 17.00 -2.78 -4.89
CA HIS A 193 15.65 -3.34 -4.86
C HIS A 193 14.75 -2.83 -6.00
N LEU A 194 15.16 -1.76 -6.67
CA LEU A 194 14.43 -1.11 -7.77
C LEU A 194 15.01 -1.46 -9.15
N ALA A 195 16.06 -2.29 -9.21
CA ALA A 195 16.63 -2.76 -10.46
C ALA A 195 15.75 -3.84 -11.12
N ASP A 196 15.70 -3.84 -12.46
CA ASP A 196 15.03 -4.85 -13.27
C ASP A 196 13.54 -5.07 -12.92
N LEU A 197 12.82 -4.01 -12.58
CA LEU A 197 11.39 -4.09 -12.29
C LEU A 197 10.54 -4.19 -13.56
N ASP A 198 9.55 -5.08 -13.55
CA ASP A 198 8.45 -5.00 -14.51
C ASP A 198 7.51 -3.84 -14.19
N CYS A 199 7.21 -3.63 -12.90
CA CYS A 199 6.30 -2.57 -12.47
C CYS A 199 6.79 -1.87 -11.20
N TRP A 200 6.76 -0.55 -11.19
CA TRP A 200 7.01 0.26 -10.00
C TRP A 200 5.79 1.12 -9.68
N ILE A 201 5.15 0.87 -8.52
CA ILE A 201 4.09 1.72 -7.97
C ILE A 201 4.77 2.71 -7.02
N LEU A 202 4.79 3.99 -7.39
CA LEU A 202 5.63 5.03 -6.78
C LEU A 202 4.83 6.25 -6.36
N ASP A 203 5.18 6.81 -5.19
CA ASP A 203 4.71 8.12 -4.71
C ASP A 203 4.92 9.24 -5.76
N ALA A 204 3.85 9.97 -6.05
CA ALA A 204 3.88 11.20 -6.84
C ALA A 204 2.82 12.16 -6.30
N LEU A 205 3.11 12.72 -5.12
CA LEU A 205 2.12 13.41 -4.32
C LEU A 205 1.44 14.57 -5.06
N ARG A 206 2.23 15.48 -5.64
CA ARG A 206 1.75 16.73 -6.22
C ARG A 206 2.74 17.33 -7.23
N ARG A 207 2.31 18.41 -7.92
CA ARG A 207 3.17 19.07 -8.91
C ARG A 207 4.35 19.84 -8.31
N THR A 208 4.20 20.39 -7.11
CA THR A 208 5.24 21.21 -6.47
C THR A 208 6.01 20.43 -5.41
N PRO A 209 7.30 20.72 -5.14
CA PRO A 209 8.08 20.05 -4.11
C PRO A 209 7.39 19.98 -2.75
N HIS A 210 7.59 18.86 -2.06
CA HIS A 210 7.07 18.61 -0.72
C HIS A 210 8.21 18.16 0.20
N PRO A 211 8.18 18.49 1.51
CA PRO A 211 9.28 18.15 2.42
C PRO A 211 9.38 16.66 2.75
N THR A 212 8.33 15.86 2.53
CA THR A 212 8.26 14.45 2.95
C THR A 212 7.86 13.49 1.82
N HIS A 213 7.48 13.99 0.65
CA HIS A 213 7.00 13.16 -0.47
C HIS A 213 7.65 13.56 -1.79
N ALA A 214 7.78 12.61 -2.69
CA ALA A 214 8.11 12.89 -4.07
C ALA A 214 7.02 13.73 -4.73
N HIS A 215 7.42 14.79 -5.44
CA HIS A 215 6.54 15.47 -6.37
C HIS A 215 6.67 14.84 -7.76
N LEU A 216 5.76 15.18 -8.66
CA LEU A 216 5.67 14.52 -9.97
C LEU A 216 7.01 14.49 -10.71
N ASP A 217 7.70 15.64 -10.84
CA ASP A 217 8.96 15.71 -11.59
C ASP A 217 10.05 14.82 -10.96
N LEU A 218 10.16 14.79 -9.62
CA LEU A 218 11.10 13.92 -8.92
C LEU A 218 10.78 12.44 -9.12
N ALA A 219 9.49 12.07 -9.09
CA ALA A 219 9.07 10.72 -9.38
C ALA A 219 9.45 10.30 -10.81
N LEU A 220 9.29 11.20 -11.80
CA LEU A 220 9.67 10.94 -13.17
C LEU A 220 11.19 10.78 -13.33
N GLU A 221 12.02 11.62 -12.66
CA GLU A 221 13.48 11.47 -12.61
C GLU A 221 13.90 10.09 -12.06
N TRP A 222 13.24 9.61 -11.01
CA TRP A 222 13.53 8.31 -10.42
C TRP A 222 13.09 7.15 -11.33
N ILE A 223 11.97 7.29 -12.02
CA ILE A 223 11.50 6.30 -13.01
C ILE A 223 12.50 6.22 -14.18
N GLU A 224 13.01 7.37 -14.67
CA GLU A 224 14.05 7.40 -15.69
C GLU A 224 15.34 6.71 -15.22
N ARG A 225 15.73 6.87 -13.95
CA ARG A 225 16.91 6.21 -13.37
C ARG A 225 16.75 4.70 -13.22
N ALA A 226 15.58 4.24 -12.76
CA ALA A 226 15.32 2.82 -12.48
C ALA A 226 14.94 2.01 -13.72
N GLU A 227 14.46 2.67 -14.78
CA GLU A 227 14.04 2.10 -16.06
C GLU A 227 13.07 0.89 -15.92
N PRO A 228 12.01 0.96 -15.07
CA PRO A 228 11.05 -0.13 -14.99
C PRO A 228 10.29 -0.27 -16.32
N ARG A 229 9.84 -1.47 -16.69
CA ARG A 229 9.04 -1.65 -17.91
C ARG A 229 7.75 -0.82 -17.89
N ARG A 230 7.18 -0.58 -16.71
CA ARG A 230 6.04 0.30 -16.47
C ARG A 230 6.13 0.91 -15.07
N ALA A 231 5.59 2.11 -14.93
CA ALA A 231 5.46 2.77 -13.64
C ALA A 231 4.01 3.21 -13.42
N ILE A 232 3.58 3.19 -12.15
CA ILE A 232 2.24 3.60 -11.73
C ILE A 232 2.40 4.64 -10.64
N LEU A 233 1.91 5.86 -10.89
CA LEU A 233 1.99 6.96 -9.92
C LEU A 233 0.86 6.82 -8.89
N THR A 234 1.21 6.82 -7.61
CA THR A 234 0.24 6.70 -6.50
C THR A 234 0.36 7.87 -5.52
N ASN A 235 -0.41 7.86 -4.43
CA ASN A 235 -0.44 8.90 -3.39
C ASN A 235 -0.82 10.29 -3.91
N MET A 236 -1.59 10.34 -5.00
CA MET A 236 -1.85 11.56 -5.75
C MET A 236 -2.84 12.49 -5.06
N HIS A 237 -2.46 13.77 -5.01
CA HIS A 237 -3.20 14.87 -4.44
C HIS A 237 -4.25 15.45 -5.40
N ILE A 238 -5.05 16.42 -4.92
CA ILE A 238 -6.12 17.11 -5.69
C ILE A 238 -5.63 18.00 -6.85
N ASP A 239 -4.34 18.17 -7.05
CA ASP A 239 -3.74 18.94 -8.15
C ASP A 239 -3.22 18.07 -9.30
N LEU A 240 -3.39 16.74 -9.21
CA LEU A 240 -3.00 15.76 -10.21
C LEU A 240 -4.26 15.10 -10.81
N ASP A 241 -4.87 15.75 -11.81
CA ASP A 241 -5.95 15.14 -12.59
C ASP A 241 -5.44 13.92 -13.36
N PHE A 242 -6.24 12.84 -13.35
CA PHE A 242 -5.86 11.57 -14.00
C PHE A 242 -5.57 11.73 -15.51
N ALA A 243 -6.45 12.43 -16.22
CA ALA A 243 -6.34 12.54 -17.66
C ALA A 243 -5.20 13.48 -18.06
N GLU A 244 -5.00 14.57 -17.31
CA GLU A 244 -3.86 15.49 -17.51
C GLU A 244 -2.54 14.75 -17.31
N VAL A 245 -2.34 14.10 -16.15
CA VAL A 245 -1.10 13.37 -15.85
C VAL A 245 -0.85 12.27 -16.89
N ALA A 246 -1.87 11.52 -17.27
CA ALA A 246 -1.74 10.49 -18.32
C ALA A 246 -1.34 11.06 -19.69
N SER A 247 -1.72 12.30 -19.99
CA SER A 247 -1.33 12.96 -21.26
C SER A 247 0.06 13.60 -21.23
N GLU A 248 0.57 13.89 -20.04
CA GLU A 248 1.88 14.55 -19.84
C GLU A 248 3.02 13.55 -19.66
N THR A 249 2.71 12.28 -19.35
CA THR A 249 3.69 11.23 -19.06
C THR A 249 3.88 10.28 -20.24
N PRO A 250 5.07 9.64 -20.39
CA PRO A 250 5.29 8.60 -21.39
C PRO A 250 4.33 7.41 -21.24
N ASP A 251 4.07 6.67 -22.32
CA ASP A 251 3.09 5.57 -22.39
C ASP A 251 3.29 4.47 -21.32
N HIS A 252 4.51 4.27 -20.83
CA HIS A 252 4.83 3.29 -19.80
C HIS A 252 4.59 3.79 -18.36
N ILE A 253 4.22 5.07 -18.19
CA ILE A 253 3.90 5.69 -16.90
C ILE A 253 2.40 5.99 -16.87
N THR A 254 1.70 5.49 -15.87
CA THR A 254 0.26 5.65 -15.74
C THR A 254 -0.11 6.15 -14.33
N PRO A 255 -0.95 7.19 -14.20
CA PRO A 255 -1.52 7.51 -12.90
C PRO A 255 -2.41 6.36 -12.41
N ALA A 256 -2.35 6.05 -11.10
CA ALA A 256 -3.20 5.04 -10.50
C ALA A 256 -4.66 5.52 -10.38
N HIS A 257 -5.56 4.56 -10.26
CA HIS A 257 -6.92 4.77 -9.78
C HIS A 257 -7.32 3.65 -8.83
N ASP A 258 -8.26 3.91 -7.95
CA ASP A 258 -8.80 2.90 -7.03
C ASP A 258 -9.36 1.71 -7.82
N GLY A 259 -8.99 0.50 -7.41
CA GLY A 259 -9.38 -0.73 -8.08
C GLY A 259 -8.52 -1.11 -9.30
N MET A 260 -7.42 -0.38 -9.60
CA MET A 260 -6.48 -0.78 -10.66
C MET A 260 -5.83 -2.12 -10.32
N VAL A 261 -5.78 -3.03 -11.31
CA VAL A 261 -5.27 -4.39 -11.11
C VAL A 261 -4.09 -4.69 -12.03
N ILE A 262 -3.01 -5.21 -11.46
CA ILE A 262 -1.82 -5.70 -12.16
C ILE A 262 -1.76 -7.22 -11.97
N ARG A 263 -1.50 -7.99 -13.03
CA ARG A 263 -1.46 -9.45 -12.99
C ARG A 263 -0.19 -10.01 -13.59
N TYR A 264 0.31 -11.07 -12.95
CA TYR A 264 1.42 -11.88 -13.42
C TYR A 264 0.99 -13.35 -13.43
N ALA A 265 1.21 -14.05 -14.55
CA ALA A 265 1.09 -15.50 -14.59
C ALA A 265 2.25 -16.14 -13.81
N ILE A 266 1.98 -17.15 -12.99
CA ILE A 266 2.97 -17.86 -12.15
C ILE A 266 2.85 -19.36 -12.31
#